data_c8f9f24582d798521afc2d2878d004e0
#
_entry.id   c8f9f24582d798521afc2d2878d004e0
#
_cell.length_a   1.000
_cell.length_b   1.000
_cell.length_c   1.000
_cell.angle_alpha   90.00
_cell.angle_beta   90.00
_cell.angle_gamma   90.00
#
_symmetry.space_group_name_H-M   'P 1'
#
loop_
_entity.id
_entity.type
_entity.pdbx_description
1 polymer ?
#
loop_
_entity_poly.entity_id
_entity_poly.type
_entity_poly.pdbx_seq_one_letter_code
_entity_poly.pdbx_strand_id
1 'polypeptide(L)'
;MTQLAGALLVAATAVASRVFDDPVATFTRDVQDLAGIPWYSGAVSTLTVMTWTAVATLTLFAVGVVRAGRRRIGLFAVLAVALTVDDAFLVHEAVGPENGVPQELFLGGYALLAAVVAVSFLRSPRAASTMAFLLGLMWLGLSAAADATLHHWFLLEDGSKLLGALTWLAVPLLTLRGRMPRG
;
A
#
# COMPACT_ATOMS: atom_id res chain seq x y z
N MET A 1 7.71 -5.40 -23.88
CA MET A 1 8.27 -5.48 -22.52
C MET A 1 7.27 -6.03 -21.50
N THR A 2 6.01 -5.60 -21.49
CA THR A 2 4.97 -6.07 -20.55
C THR A 2 4.69 -7.58 -20.59
N GLN A 3 4.63 -8.18 -21.78
CA GLN A 3 4.42 -9.63 -21.94
C GLN A 3 5.59 -10.47 -21.41
N LEU A 4 6.83 -9.98 -21.57
CA LEU A 4 8.00 -10.65 -21.02
C LEU A 4 7.97 -10.65 -19.49
N ALA A 5 7.60 -9.53 -18.89
CA ALA A 5 7.45 -9.45 -17.43
C ALA A 5 6.35 -10.41 -16.92
N GLY A 6 5.21 -10.48 -17.61
CA GLY A 6 4.15 -11.45 -17.29
C GLY A 6 4.62 -12.90 -17.42
N ALA A 7 5.34 -13.24 -18.50
CA ALA A 7 5.90 -14.57 -18.68
C ALA A 7 6.91 -14.96 -17.58
N LEU A 8 7.75 -14.01 -17.15
CA LEU A 8 8.68 -14.21 -16.04
C LEU A 8 7.96 -14.45 -14.70
N LEU A 9 6.87 -13.74 -14.44
CA LEU A 9 6.04 -13.96 -13.23
C LEU A 9 5.40 -15.35 -13.26
N VAL A 10 4.85 -15.79 -14.39
CA VAL A 10 4.28 -17.13 -14.52
C VAL A 10 5.37 -18.20 -14.36
N ALA A 11 6.56 -17.99 -14.92
CA ALA A 11 7.68 -18.91 -14.72
C ALA A 11 8.13 -18.94 -13.24
N ALA A 12 8.12 -17.79 -12.56
CA ALA A 12 8.46 -17.70 -11.14
C ALA A 12 7.49 -18.50 -10.27
N THR A 13 6.18 -18.51 -10.57
CA THR A 13 5.21 -19.36 -9.86
C THR A 13 5.48 -20.86 -10.01
N ALA A 14 5.91 -21.30 -11.20
CA ALA A 14 6.29 -22.69 -11.40
C ALA A 14 7.56 -23.09 -10.62
N VAL A 15 8.50 -22.14 -10.48
CA VAL A 15 9.71 -22.35 -9.65
C VAL A 15 9.33 -22.36 -8.16
N ALA A 16 8.52 -21.41 -7.71
CA ALA A 16 8.05 -21.33 -6.32
C ALA A 16 7.34 -22.62 -5.90
N SER A 17 6.43 -23.14 -6.73
CA SER A 17 5.74 -24.42 -6.48
C SER A 17 6.71 -25.57 -6.20
N ARG A 18 7.86 -25.62 -6.89
CA ARG A 18 8.89 -26.66 -6.67
C ARG A 18 9.74 -26.38 -5.43
N VAL A 19 10.04 -25.12 -5.14
CA VAL A 19 10.90 -24.72 -4.01
C VAL A 19 10.17 -24.92 -2.68
N PHE A 20 8.88 -24.60 -2.63
CA PHE A 20 8.05 -24.73 -1.43
C PHE A 20 7.33 -26.07 -1.32
N ASP A 21 7.46 -26.95 -2.33
CA ASP A 21 6.76 -28.25 -2.42
C ASP A 21 5.22 -28.11 -2.33
N ASP A 22 4.71 -26.99 -2.87
CA ASP A 22 3.30 -26.66 -2.87
C ASP A 22 2.70 -26.75 -4.29
N PRO A 23 1.43 -27.16 -4.45
CA PRO A 23 0.78 -27.18 -5.75
C PRO A 23 0.77 -25.80 -6.42
N VAL A 24 0.90 -25.73 -7.75
CA VAL A 24 0.81 -24.45 -8.49
C VAL A 24 -0.48 -23.68 -8.16
N ALA A 25 -1.56 -24.40 -7.87
CA ALA A 25 -2.85 -23.81 -7.46
C ALA A 25 -2.72 -22.88 -6.25
N THR A 26 -1.83 -23.18 -5.30
CA THR A 26 -1.57 -22.35 -4.11
C THR A 26 -1.12 -20.93 -4.49
N PHE A 27 -0.44 -20.78 -5.64
CA PHE A 27 0.10 -19.49 -6.10
C PHE A 27 -0.77 -18.80 -7.16
N THR A 28 -1.77 -19.50 -7.70
CA THR A 28 -2.52 -19.00 -8.88
C THR A 28 -4.02 -18.89 -8.68
N ARG A 29 -4.58 -19.54 -7.66
CA ARG A 29 -6.01 -19.48 -7.36
C ARG A 29 -6.32 -18.49 -6.26
N ASP A 30 -7.55 -18.00 -6.23
CA ASP A 30 -8.03 -17.10 -5.19
C ASP A 30 -8.03 -17.81 -3.83
N VAL A 31 -7.61 -17.09 -2.79
CA VAL A 31 -7.51 -17.63 -1.42
C VAL A 31 -8.87 -18.12 -0.92
N GLN A 32 -9.96 -17.42 -1.26
CA GLN A 32 -11.33 -17.83 -0.89
C GLN A 32 -11.71 -19.18 -1.48
N ASP A 33 -11.33 -19.44 -2.74
CA ASP A 33 -11.59 -20.70 -3.40
C ASP A 33 -10.74 -21.85 -2.82
N LEU A 34 -9.45 -21.58 -2.54
CA LEU A 34 -8.56 -22.55 -1.89
C LEU A 34 -9.01 -22.91 -0.48
N ALA A 35 -9.46 -21.94 0.30
CA ALA A 35 -9.90 -22.13 1.67
C ALA A 35 -11.37 -22.60 1.79
N GLY A 36 -12.14 -22.60 0.70
CA GLY A 36 -13.56 -22.93 0.71
C GLY A 36 -14.42 -21.96 1.52
N ILE A 37 -14.01 -20.69 1.62
CA ILE A 37 -14.71 -19.66 2.37
C ILE A 37 -15.55 -18.76 1.44
N PRO A 38 -16.55 -18.02 1.97
CA PRO A 38 -17.41 -17.15 1.16
C PRO A 38 -16.60 -16.12 0.37
N TRP A 39 -17.04 -15.83 -0.87
CA TRP A 39 -16.38 -14.89 -1.80
C TRP A 39 -16.18 -13.47 -1.25
N TYR A 40 -17.02 -13.04 -0.31
CA TYR A 40 -16.93 -11.71 0.32
C TYR A 40 -15.94 -11.66 1.50
N SER A 41 -15.33 -12.78 1.87
CA SER A 41 -14.33 -12.82 2.94
C SER A 41 -13.14 -11.94 2.58
N GLY A 42 -12.76 -11.05 3.50
CA GLY A 42 -11.68 -10.09 3.28
C GLY A 42 -12.00 -8.98 2.25
N ALA A 43 -13.29 -8.72 1.93
CA ALA A 43 -13.65 -7.72 0.92
C ALA A 43 -13.08 -6.32 1.21
N VAL A 44 -13.09 -5.87 2.47
CA VAL A 44 -12.53 -4.56 2.86
C VAL A 44 -11.01 -4.55 2.67
N SER A 45 -10.31 -5.60 3.09
CA SER A 45 -8.85 -5.75 2.89
C SER A 45 -8.51 -5.77 1.40
N THR A 46 -9.25 -6.53 0.58
CA THR A 46 -9.07 -6.54 -0.88
C THR A 46 -9.25 -5.16 -1.50
N LEU A 47 -10.31 -4.41 -1.11
CA LEU A 47 -10.53 -3.04 -1.57
C LEU A 47 -9.39 -2.10 -1.12
N THR A 48 -8.84 -2.32 0.06
CA THR A 48 -7.69 -1.56 0.58
C THR A 48 -6.46 -1.81 -0.29
N VAL A 49 -6.11 -3.06 -0.59
CA VAL A 49 -4.99 -3.42 -1.48
C VAL A 49 -5.16 -2.84 -2.89
N MET A 50 -6.37 -2.92 -3.46
CA MET A 50 -6.68 -2.29 -4.75
C MET A 50 -6.47 -0.77 -4.71
N THR A 51 -6.89 -0.13 -3.63
CA THR A 51 -6.73 1.32 -3.43
C THR A 51 -5.25 1.69 -3.28
N TRP A 52 -4.48 0.94 -2.49
CA TRP A 52 -3.02 1.09 -2.37
C TRP A 52 -2.32 0.95 -3.71
N THR A 53 -2.70 -0.06 -4.51
CA THR A 53 -2.16 -0.26 -5.86
C THR A 53 -2.41 0.95 -6.76
N ALA A 54 -3.62 1.53 -6.69
CA ALA A 54 -3.96 2.75 -7.42
C ALA A 54 -3.13 3.95 -6.94
N VAL A 55 -2.98 4.14 -5.62
CA VAL A 55 -2.13 5.20 -5.04
C VAL A 55 -0.68 5.06 -5.50
N ALA A 56 -0.10 3.87 -5.39
CA ALA A 56 1.28 3.59 -5.79
C ALA A 56 1.48 3.86 -7.29
N THR A 57 0.60 3.34 -8.14
CA THR A 57 0.67 3.49 -9.60
C THR A 57 0.58 4.95 -10.03
N LEU A 58 -0.42 5.69 -9.53
CA LEU A 58 -0.61 7.10 -9.86
C LEU A 58 0.54 7.97 -9.32
N THR A 59 1.08 7.61 -8.16
CA THR A 59 2.21 8.35 -7.58
C THR A 59 3.49 8.11 -8.37
N LEU A 60 3.77 6.87 -8.79
CA LEU A 60 4.90 6.54 -9.66
C LEU A 60 4.77 7.26 -11.02
N PHE A 61 3.58 7.29 -11.61
CA PHE A 61 3.30 8.06 -12.81
C PHE A 61 3.59 9.55 -12.59
N ALA A 62 3.11 10.12 -11.47
CA ALA A 62 3.38 11.52 -11.13
C ALA A 62 4.88 11.81 -10.98
N VAL A 63 5.68 10.90 -10.43
CA VAL A 63 7.16 11.03 -10.37
C VAL A 63 7.77 11.18 -11.76
N GLY A 64 7.24 10.47 -12.76
CA GLY A 64 7.71 10.57 -14.15
C GLY A 64 7.40 11.90 -14.81
N VAL A 65 6.24 12.49 -14.48
CA VAL A 65 5.71 13.69 -15.15
C VAL A 65 6.09 15.00 -14.44
N VAL A 66 6.17 14.99 -13.11
CA VAL A 66 6.36 16.19 -12.29
C VAL A 66 7.84 16.49 -12.11
N ARG A 67 8.30 17.69 -12.51
CA ARG A 67 9.67 18.16 -12.28
C ARG A 67 9.83 18.84 -10.91
N ALA A 68 8.98 19.81 -10.59
CA ALA A 68 9.03 20.49 -9.29
C ALA A 68 8.35 19.64 -8.19
N GLY A 69 9.05 19.42 -7.08
CA GLY A 69 8.58 18.55 -5.99
C GLY A 69 8.72 17.04 -6.26
N ARG A 70 9.46 16.65 -7.32
CA ARG A 70 9.69 15.25 -7.70
C ARG A 70 10.20 14.40 -6.53
N ARG A 71 11.15 14.94 -5.75
CA ARG A 71 11.70 14.22 -4.58
C ARG A 71 10.61 13.91 -3.55
N ARG A 72 9.73 14.88 -3.24
CA ARG A 72 8.64 14.68 -2.30
C ARG A 72 7.66 13.59 -2.76
N ILE A 73 7.24 13.66 -4.03
CA ILE A 73 6.34 12.66 -4.62
C ILE A 73 7.06 11.32 -4.75
N GLY A 74 8.37 11.29 -5.02
CA GLY A 74 9.17 10.06 -5.04
C GLY A 74 9.24 9.38 -3.68
N LEU A 75 9.45 10.13 -2.60
CA LEU A 75 9.40 9.58 -1.23
C LEU A 75 8.02 9.01 -0.91
N PHE A 76 6.96 9.71 -1.30
CA PHE A 76 5.59 9.20 -1.13
C PHE A 76 5.33 7.96 -1.99
N ALA A 77 5.89 7.86 -3.21
CA ALA A 77 5.79 6.67 -4.03
C ALA A 77 6.46 5.45 -3.36
N VAL A 78 7.63 5.63 -2.76
CA VAL A 78 8.30 4.57 -2.00
C VAL A 78 7.43 4.08 -0.85
N LEU A 79 6.85 5.00 -0.07
CA LEU A 79 5.94 4.63 1.02
C LEU A 79 4.70 3.91 0.50
N ALA A 80 4.06 4.42 -0.56
CA ALA A 80 2.87 3.80 -1.13
C ALA A 80 3.14 2.39 -1.68
N VAL A 81 4.28 2.19 -2.38
CA VAL A 81 4.68 0.86 -2.87
C VAL A 81 4.96 -0.07 -1.70
N ALA A 82 5.69 0.39 -0.67
CA ALA A 82 6.00 -0.43 0.49
C ALA A 82 4.73 -0.93 1.19
N LEU A 83 3.75 -0.03 1.46
CA LEU A 83 2.48 -0.40 2.06
C LEU A 83 1.61 -1.28 1.14
N THR A 84 1.68 -1.08 -0.18
CA THR A 84 0.98 -1.95 -1.14
C THR A 84 1.51 -3.39 -1.08
N VAL A 85 2.84 -3.55 -1.08
CA VAL A 85 3.48 -4.86 -1.02
C VAL A 85 3.21 -5.53 0.33
N ASP A 86 3.31 -4.76 1.38
CA ASP A 86 3.07 -5.23 2.75
C ASP A 86 1.66 -5.79 2.92
N ASP A 87 0.65 -5.00 2.56
CA ASP A 87 -0.76 -5.36 2.71
C ASP A 87 -1.19 -6.48 1.74
N ALA A 88 -0.59 -6.52 0.53
CA ALA A 88 -0.89 -7.56 -0.47
C ALA A 88 -0.30 -8.93 -0.11
N PHE A 89 0.84 -8.96 0.57
CA PHE A 89 1.57 -10.17 0.88
C PHE A 89 1.70 -10.44 2.39
N LEU A 90 0.99 -9.69 3.23
CA LEU A 90 1.01 -9.82 4.70
C LEU A 90 2.44 -9.83 5.27
N VAL A 91 3.30 -8.91 4.75
CA VAL A 91 4.74 -8.95 5.04
C VAL A 91 5.01 -8.77 6.52
N HIS A 92 4.36 -7.80 7.17
CA HIS A 92 4.54 -7.56 8.61
C HIS A 92 3.73 -8.52 9.49
N GLU A 93 2.58 -9.04 9.00
CA GLU A 93 1.68 -9.89 9.77
C GLU A 93 2.08 -11.38 9.73
N ALA A 94 2.59 -11.86 8.59
CA ALA A 94 2.89 -13.27 8.37
C ALA A 94 4.35 -13.50 7.95
N VAL A 95 4.77 -12.97 6.80
CA VAL A 95 6.09 -13.29 6.22
C VAL A 95 7.23 -12.92 7.15
N GLY A 96 7.20 -11.76 7.77
CA GLY A 96 8.22 -11.32 8.72
C GLY A 96 8.30 -12.22 9.95
N PRO A 97 7.21 -12.38 10.72
CA PRO A 97 7.19 -13.22 11.91
C PRO A 97 7.57 -14.69 11.63
N GLU A 98 7.10 -15.29 10.54
CA GLU A 98 7.49 -16.64 10.14
C GLU A 98 9.00 -16.79 9.87
N ASN A 99 9.65 -15.71 9.45
CA ASN A 99 11.10 -15.63 9.24
C ASN A 99 11.88 -15.05 10.44
N GLY A 100 11.26 -14.92 11.60
CA GLY A 100 11.89 -14.46 12.84
C GLY A 100 12.08 -12.94 12.92
N VAL A 101 11.45 -12.16 12.06
CA VAL A 101 11.48 -10.69 12.09
C VAL A 101 10.22 -10.17 12.80
N PRO A 102 10.33 -9.51 13.95
CA PRO A 102 9.19 -9.00 14.68
C PRO A 102 8.38 -7.98 13.87
N GLN A 103 7.05 -8.05 13.96
CA GLN A 103 6.11 -7.14 13.30
C GLN A 103 6.43 -5.66 13.58
N GLU A 104 6.84 -5.35 14.80
CA GLU A 104 7.13 -3.99 15.27
C GLU A 104 8.27 -3.33 14.47
N LEU A 105 9.21 -4.11 13.95
CA LEU A 105 10.29 -3.58 13.11
C LEU A 105 9.75 -3.06 11.76
N PHE A 106 8.80 -3.75 11.15
CA PHE A 106 8.15 -3.30 9.92
C PHE A 106 7.32 -2.04 10.19
N LEU A 107 6.48 -2.07 11.21
CA LEU A 107 5.65 -0.92 11.61
C LEU A 107 6.50 0.30 11.96
N GLY A 108 7.60 0.12 12.70
CA GLY A 108 8.58 1.16 13.00
C GLY A 108 9.23 1.73 11.73
N GLY A 109 9.59 0.87 10.79
CA GLY A 109 10.13 1.26 9.48
C GLY A 109 9.15 2.09 8.66
N TYR A 110 7.89 1.67 8.58
CA TYR A 110 6.82 2.43 7.90
C TYR A 110 6.54 3.75 8.59
N ALA A 111 6.50 3.78 9.92
CA ALA A 111 6.30 5.01 10.69
C ALA A 111 7.45 6.01 10.45
N LEU A 112 8.70 5.54 10.44
CA LEU A 112 9.87 6.38 10.13
C LEU A 112 9.79 6.92 8.69
N LEU A 113 9.50 6.07 7.72
CA LEU A 113 9.35 6.50 6.33
C LEU A 113 8.21 7.50 6.18
N ALA A 114 7.06 7.26 6.81
CA ALA A 114 5.93 8.17 6.83
C ALA A 114 6.29 9.53 7.45
N ALA A 115 7.07 9.54 8.53
CA ALA A 115 7.58 10.77 9.15
C ALA A 115 8.49 11.55 8.20
N VAL A 116 9.42 10.89 7.50
CA VAL A 116 10.29 11.53 6.49
C VAL A 116 9.45 12.13 5.37
N VAL A 117 8.45 11.40 4.89
CA VAL A 117 7.50 11.90 3.88
C VAL A 117 6.73 13.10 4.44
N ALA A 118 6.19 13.03 5.65
CA ALA A 118 5.46 14.11 6.30
C ALA A 118 6.28 15.39 6.38
N VAL A 119 7.53 15.32 6.85
CA VAL A 119 8.45 16.46 6.89
C VAL A 119 8.64 17.08 5.49
N SER A 120 8.71 16.24 4.45
CA SER A 120 8.83 16.74 3.08
C SER A 120 7.58 17.48 2.58
N PHE A 121 6.39 17.05 3.02
CA PHE A 121 5.11 17.70 2.69
C PHE A 121 4.89 18.99 3.49
N LEU A 122 5.31 19.03 4.75
CA LEU A 122 5.17 20.21 5.63
C LEU A 122 5.94 21.44 5.14
N ARG A 123 6.89 21.28 4.21
CA ARG A 123 7.54 22.43 3.51
C ARG A 123 6.58 23.25 2.64
N SER A 124 5.39 22.72 2.36
CA SER A 124 4.31 23.41 1.63
C SER A 124 2.96 23.13 2.31
N PRO A 125 2.75 23.58 3.56
CA PRO A 125 1.66 23.12 4.42
C PRO A 125 0.27 23.48 3.91
N ARG A 126 0.14 24.56 3.11
CA ARG A 126 -1.15 25.00 2.55
C ARG A 126 -1.53 24.33 1.25
N ALA A 127 -0.67 23.50 0.68
CA ALA A 127 -1.00 22.77 -0.53
C ALA A 127 -2.08 21.72 -0.26
N ALA A 128 -3.09 21.61 -1.12
CA ALA A 128 -4.17 20.63 -0.99
C ALA A 128 -3.65 19.19 -0.91
N SER A 129 -2.58 18.87 -1.65
CA SER A 129 -1.92 17.56 -1.58
C SER A 129 -1.28 17.28 -0.21
N THR A 130 -0.80 18.33 0.49
CA THR A 130 -0.29 18.20 1.86
C THR A 130 -1.42 17.89 2.84
N MET A 131 -2.55 18.59 2.73
CA MET A 131 -3.71 18.33 3.57
C MET A 131 -4.25 16.91 3.36
N ALA A 132 -4.35 16.47 2.10
CA ALA A 132 -4.75 15.09 1.79
C ALA A 132 -3.78 14.06 2.37
N PHE A 133 -2.46 14.32 2.28
CA PHE A 133 -1.45 13.43 2.86
C PHE A 133 -1.60 13.33 4.39
N LEU A 134 -1.70 14.48 5.09
CA LEU A 134 -1.82 14.50 6.55
C LEU A 134 -3.12 13.88 7.05
N LEU A 135 -4.24 14.11 6.35
CA LEU A 135 -5.51 13.50 6.69
C LEU A 135 -5.47 11.97 6.51
N GLY A 136 -4.88 11.48 5.43
CA GLY A 136 -4.70 10.04 5.23
C GLY A 136 -3.76 9.43 6.27
N LEU A 137 -2.67 10.15 6.65
CA LEU A 137 -1.79 9.72 7.73
C LEU A 137 -2.50 9.63 9.08
N MET A 138 -3.43 10.54 9.36
CA MET A 138 -4.27 10.47 10.56
C MET A 138 -5.15 9.20 10.58
N TRP A 139 -5.79 8.86 9.46
CA TRP A 139 -6.58 7.64 9.35
C TRP A 139 -5.73 6.37 9.53
N LEU A 140 -4.55 6.33 8.94
CA LEU A 140 -3.62 5.20 9.10
C LEU A 140 -3.08 5.11 10.53
N GLY A 141 -2.82 6.24 11.18
CA GLY A 141 -2.46 6.28 12.60
C GLY A 141 -3.59 5.76 13.49
N LEU A 142 -4.85 6.06 13.16
CA LEU A 142 -6.01 5.50 13.85
C LEU A 142 -6.14 3.99 13.66
N SER A 143 -5.91 3.49 12.43
CA SER A 143 -5.88 2.05 12.14
C SER A 143 -4.82 1.34 12.97
N ALA A 144 -3.57 1.84 12.95
CA ALA A 144 -2.48 1.26 13.72
C ALA A 144 -2.71 1.31 15.25
N ALA A 145 -3.33 2.39 15.75
CA ALA A 145 -3.71 2.50 17.15
C ALA A 145 -4.83 1.52 17.54
N ALA A 146 -5.80 1.30 16.64
CA ALA A 146 -6.88 0.34 16.86
C ALA A 146 -6.32 -1.10 16.91
N ASP A 147 -5.46 -1.47 15.99
CA ASP A 147 -4.76 -2.77 15.98
C ASP A 147 -3.98 -2.99 17.28
N ALA A 148 -3.18 -2.02 17.71
CA ALA A 148 -2.34 -2.13 18.91
C ALA A 148 -3.12 -2.18 20.24
N THR A 149 -4.35 -1.64 20.30
CA THR A 149 -5.05 -1.44 21.57
C THR A 149 -6.43 -2.11 21.67
N LEU A 150 -7.08 -2.40 20.54
CA LEU A 150 -8.49 -2.78 20.47
C LEU A 150 -8.68 -4.10 19.69
N HIS A 151 -8.04 -5.16 20.10
CA HIS A 151 -7.91 -6.49 19.42
C HIS A 151 -9.17 -7.10 18.76
N HIS A 152 -10.35 -6.48 18.86
CA HIS A 152 -11.61 -6.99 18.27
C HIS A 152 -12.38 -5.93 17.46
N TRP A 153 -11.79 -4.76 17.22
CA TRP A 153 -12.45 -3.67 16.48
C TRP A 153 -12.04 -3.63 15.01
N PHE A 154 -12.06 -4.78 14.36
CA PHE A 154 -11.65 -4.95 12.95
C PHE A 154 -12.27 -3.92 12.01
N LEU A 155 -13.54 -3.53 12.22
CA LEU A 155 -14.16 -2.51 11.38
C LEU A 155 -13.52 -1.12 11.55
N LEU A 156 -13.08 -0.77 12.75
CA LEU A 156 -12.37 0.49 12.98
C LEU A 156 -10.98 0.44 12.39
N GLU A 157 -10.27 -0.65 12.57
CA GLU A 157 -8.93 -0.88 12.02
C GLU A 157 -8.93 -0.87 10.50
N ASP A 158 -9.61 -1.83 9.87
CA ASP A 158 -9.64 -1.97 8.40
C ASP A 158 -10.37 -0.82 7.72
N GLY A 159 -11.46 -0.32 8.33
CA GLY A 159 -12.18 0.84 7.82
C GLY A 159 -11.32 2.11 7.81
N SER A 160 -10.55 2.35 8.88
CA SER A 160 -9.62 3.49 8.92
C SER A 160 -8.47 3.31 7.93
N LYS A 161 -7.95 2.10 7.76
CA LYS A 161 -6.93 1.78 6.76
C LYS A 161 -7.44 2.11 5.35
N LEU A 162 -8.63 1.66 5.00
CA LEU A 162 -9.27 1.95 3.71
C LEU A 162 -9.50 3.45 3.51
N LEU A 163 -10.03 4.17 4.51
CA LEU A 163 -10.23 5.63 4.45
C LEU A 163 -8.91 6.37 4.26
N GLY A 164 -7.84 5.92 4.90
CA GLY A 164 -6.49 6.44 4.73
C GLY A 164 -6.00 6.27 3.29
N ALA A 165 -6.12 5.07 2.73
CA ALA A 165 -5.74 4.76 1.37
C ALA A 165 -6.55 5.59 0.35
N LEU A 166 -7.88 5.67 0.50
CA LEU A 166 -8.75 6.50 -0.35
C LEU A 166 -8.38 7.99 -0.27
N THR A 167 -8.05 8.47 0.91
CA THR A 167 -7.63 9.87 1.10
C THR A 167 -6.28 10.13 0.40
N TRP A 168 -5.35 9.20 0.48
CA TRP A 168 -4.06 9.32 -0.20
C TRP A 168 -4.14 9.24 -1.71
N LEU A 169 -5.20 8.66 -2.28
CA LEU A 169 -5.46 8.70 -3.72
C LEU A 169 -5.57 10.15 -4.25
N ALA A 170 -6.05 11.08 -3.41
CA ALA A 170 -6.11 12.49 -3.78
C ALA A 170 -4.72 13.14 -3.93
N VAL A 171 -3.67 12.64 -3.29
CA VAL A 171 -2.31 13.24 -3.32
C VAL A 171 -1.73 13.30 -4.74
N PRO A 172 -1.59 12.19 -5.48
CA PRO A 172 -1.11 12.23 -6.86
C PRO A 172 -2.08 12.99 -7.79
N LEU A 173 -3.39 12.85 -7.62
CA LEU A 173 -4.38 13.54 -8.44
C LEU A 173 -4.29 15.07 -8.31
N LEU A 174 -4.20 15.59 -7.09
CA LEU A 174 -4.03 17.02 -6.83
C LEU A 174 -2.68 17.54 -7.32
N THR A 175 -1.64 16.71 -7.21
CA THR A 175 -0.29 17.04 -7.71
C THR A 175 -0.29 17.16 -9.22
N LEU A 176 -0.92 16.25 -9.94
CA LEU A 176 -1.04 16.25 -11.39
C LEU A 176 -1.93 17.40 -11.88
N ARG A 177 -3.10 17.62 -11.24
CA ARG A 177 -4.03 18.71 -11.60
C ARG A 177 -3.37 20.10 -11.55
N GLY A 178 -2.49 20.34 -10.59
CA GLY A 178 -1.76 21.60 -10.47
C GLY A 178 -0.78 21.86 -11.63
N ARG A 179 -0.61 20.93 -12.57
CA ARG A 179 0.31 21.00 -13.71
C ARG A 179 -0.37 21.06 -15.07
N MET A 180 -1.69 20.80 -15.13
CA MET A 180 -2.42 20.95 -16.37
C MET A 180 -2.58 22.45 -16.68
N PRO A 181 -2.36 22.87 -17.94
CA PRO A 181 -2.67 24.24 -18.37
C PRO A 181 -4.14 24.51 -18.04
N ARG A 182 -4.41 25.63 -17.40
CA ARG A 182 -5.78 26.11 -17.26
C ARG A 182 -6.17 26.64 -18.63
N GLY A 183 -7.02 25.89 -19.37
CA GLY A 183 -7.64 26.37 -20.61
C GLY A 183 -8.48 27.61 -20.37
#